data_2d0588f7667cdd9e9253fd3eb1c3f56e
#
_entry.id   2d0588f7667cdd9e9253fd3eb1c3f56e
#
_cell.length_a   1.000
_cell.length_b   1.000
_cell.length_c   1.000
_cell.angle_alpha   90.00
_cell.angle_beta   90.00
_cell.angle_gamma   90.00
#
_symmetry.space_group_name_H-M   'P 1'
#
loop_
_entity.id
_entity.type
_entity.pdbx_description
1 polymer ?
#
loop_
_entity_poly.entity_id
_entity_poly.type
_entity_poly.pdbx_seq_one_letter_code
_entity_poly.pdbx_strand_id
1 'polypeptide(L)'
;MPFTSVLSDNLKETIKKLCSKDKKLFLELQKKINQIISCDKETINHYKNLRYDLSNYKRTHIGKSFVLAFSVDIQNNKIVFDRLEHHDKVYKR
;
A
#
# COMPACT_ATOMS: atom_id res chain seq x y z
N MET A 1 15.99 7.00 -8.45
CA MET A 1 15.90 7.40 -7.03
C MET A 1 14.70 6.75 -6.39
N PRO A 2 14.86 6.17 -5.21
CA PRO A 2 13.70 5.62 -4.51
C PRO A 2 12.73 6.72 -4.07
N PHE A 3 11.49 6.33 -3.92
CA PHE A 3 10.47 7.26 -3.46
C PHE A 3 10.57 7.49 -1.95
N THR A 4 10.17 8.69 -1.52
CA THR A 4 9.95 8.95 -0.09
C THR A 4 8.61 8.37 0.31
N SER A 5 8.53 7.69 1.44
CA SER A 5 7.29 7.08 1.89
C SER A 5 6.63 7.90 2.99
N VAL A 6 5.30 7.94 2.93
CA VAL A 6 4.47 8.54 3.98
C VAL A 6 3.40 7.53 4.32
N LEU A 7 3.19 7.28 5.61
CA LEU A 7 2.16 6.38 6.08
C LEU A 7 1.02 7.20 6.68
N SER A 8 -0.21 6.90 6.26
CA SER A 8 -1.37 7.57 6.84
C SER A 8 -1.53 7.17 8.32
N ASP A 9 -2.26 7.98 9.07
CA ASP A 9 -2.53 7.65 10.46
C ASP A 9 -3.31 6.35 10.58
N ASN A 10 -4.24 6.11 9.67
CA ASN A 10 -5.00 4.87 9.63
C ASN A 10 -4.07 3.67 9.47
N LEU A 11 -3.13 3.76 8.54
CA LEU A 11 -2.20 2.65 8.30
C LEU A 11 -1.26 2.45 9.48
N LYS A 12 -0.81 3.53 10.11
CA LYS A 12 0.05 3.42 11.30
C LYS A 12 -0.64 2.64 12.41
N GLU A 13 -1.92 2.89 12.64
CA GLU A 13 -2.69 2.16 13.63
C GLU A 13 -2.81 0.68 13.25
N THR A 14 -3.07 0.41 11.98
CA THR A 14 -3.15 -0.96 11.49
C THR A 14 -1.84 -1.70 11.72
N ILE A 15 -0.71 -1.05 11.42
CA ILE A 15 0.61 -1.66 11.59
C ILE A 15 0.86 -2.01 13.05
N LYS A 16 0.48 -1.14 13.98
CA LYS A 16 0.64 -1.42 15.40
C LYS A 16 -0.13 -2.69 15.80
N LYS A 17 -1.35 -2.82 15.31
CA LYS A 17 -2.15 -4.00 15.62
C LYS A 17 -1.55 -5.27 15.03
N LEU A 18 -1.08 -5.20 13.80
CA LEU A 18 -0.48 -6.36 13.14
C LEU A 18 0.80 -6.81 13.83
N CYS A 19 1.60 -5.85 14.29
CA CYS A 19 2.86 -6.17 14.93
C CYS A 19 2.67 -7.10 16.13
N SER A 20 1.57 -6.95 16.85
CA SER A 20 1.29 -7.77 18.01
C SER A 20 0.39 -8.98 17.73
N LYS A 21 -0.45 -8.92 16.69
CA LYS A 21 -1.45 -9.97 16.45
C LYS A 21 -1.11 -10.91 15.31
N ASP A 22 -0.46 -10.40 14.26
CA ASP A 22 -0.16 -11.21 13.09
C ASP A 22 1.18 -10.79 12.53
N LYS A 23 2.22 -11.30 13.14
CA LYS A 23 3.58 -10.91 12.78
C LYS A 23 3.94 -11.29 11.35
N LYS A 24 3.42 -12.42 10.87
CA LYS A 24 3.69 -12.85 9.50
C LYS A 24 3.16 -11.84 8.48
N LEU A 25 1.92 -11.39 8.68
CA LEU A 25 1.33 -10.39 7.80
C LEU A 25 2.05 -9.06 7.93
N PHE A 26 2.44 -8.70 9.15
CA PHE A 26 3.23 -7.49 9.38
C PHE A 26 4.53 -7.49 8.57
N LEU A 27 5.24 -8.61 8.57
CA LEU A 27 6.50 -8.71 7.84
C LEU A 27 6.28 -8.68 6.32
N GLU A 28 5.21 -9.30 5.85
CA GLU A 28 4.86 -9.25 4.44
C GLU A 28 4.53 -7.83 3.99
N LEU A 29 3.78 -7.11 4.81
CA LEU A 29 3.45 -5.71 4.54
C LEU A 29 4.70 -4.85 4.49
N GLN A 30 5.58 -5.01 5.47
CA GLN A 30 6.81 -4.24 5.53
C GLN A 30 7.70 -4.49 4.31
N LYS A 31 7.80 -5.76 3.92
CA LYS A 31 8.58 -6.14 2.75
C LYS A 31 8.02 -5.51 1.47
N LYS A 32 6.69 -5.53 1.34
CA LYS A 32 6.05 -4.96 0.16
C LYS A 32 6.22 -3.45 0.10
N ILE A 33 6.09 -2.76 1.23
CA ILE A 33 6.31 -1.32 1.28
C ILE A 33 7.72 -0.97 0.82
N ASN A 34 8.72 -1.69 1.33
CA ASN A 34 10.11 -1.46 0.93
C ASN A 34 10.32 -1.72 -0.57
N GLN A 35 9.67 -2.74 -1.09
CA GLN A 35 9.75 -3.07 -2.51
C GLN A 35 9.16 -1.94 -3.37
N ILE A 36 8.03 -1.40 -2.94
CA ILE A 36 7.35 -0.34 -3.68
C ILE A 36 8.17 0.95 -3.71
N ILE A 37 8.71 1.36 -2.58
CA ILE A 37 9.48 2.60 -2.54
C ILE A 37 10.81 2.49 -3.26
N SER A 38 11.27 1.28 -3.54
CA SER A 38 12.47 1.04 -4.30
C SER A 38 12.24 1.05 -5.81
N CYS A 39 10.98 1.09 -6.26
CA CYS A 39 10.66 1.15 -7.69
C CYS A 39 11.07 2.49 -8.28
N ASP A 40 11.35 2.48 -9.59
CA ASP A 40 11.49 3.73 -10.32
C ASP A 40 10.11 4.17 -10.83
N LYS A 41 10.10 5.33 -11.49
CA LYS A 41 8.84 5.91 -11.98
C LYS A 41 8.15 5.03 -13.01
N GLU A 42 8.91 4.33 -13.80
CA GLU A 42 8.37 3.46 -14.84
C GLU A 42 7.76 2.21 -14.23
N THR A 43 8.49 1.56 -13.32
CA THR A 43 8.04 0.33 -12.69
C THR A 43 6.81 0.55 -11.82
N ILE A 44 6.75 1.68 -11.12
CA ILE A 44 5.63 1.97 -10.23
C ILE A 44 4.29 2.03 -10.99
N ASN A 45 4.32 2.40 -12.26
CA ASN A 45 3.11 2.46 -13.07
C ASN A 45 2.55 1.09 -13.42
N HIS A 46 3.30 0.03 -13.19
CA HIS A 46 2.80 -1.32 -13.43
C HIS A 46 1.80 -1.78 -12.36
N TYR A 47 1.78 -1.13 -11.21
CA TYR A 47 0.76 -1.44 -10.21
C TYR A 47 -0.59 -0.94 -10.68
N LYS A 48 -1.61 -1.76 -10.51
CA LYS A 48 -2.95 -1.44 -10.98
C LYS A 48 -3.64 -0.44 -10.06
N ASN A 49 -4.47 0.40 -10.65
CA ASN A 49 -5.28 1.34 -9.88
C ASN A 49 -6.51 0.63 -9.31
N LEU A 50 -7.03 1.18 -8.23
CA LEU A 50 -8.32 0.76 -7.71
C LEU A 50 -9.41 1.26 -8.66
N ARG A 51 -10.58 0.62 -8.57
CA ARG A 51 -11.69 0.94 -9.46
C ARG A 51 -12.59 2.02 -8.87
N TYR A 52 -13.45 2.56 -9.71
CA TYR A 52 -14.48 3.53 -9.34
C TYR A 52 -13.85 4.80 -8.78
N ASP A 53 -14.40 5.30 -7.70
CA ASP A 53 -13.96 6.56 -7.09
C ASP A 53 -12.55 6.48 -6.51
N LEU A 54 -12.01 5.29 -6.40
CA LEU A 54 -10.69 5.07 -5.84
C LEU A 54 -9.60 4.94 -6.90
N SER A 55 -9.89 5.35 -8.14
CA SER A 55 -8.96 5.20 -9.25
C SER A 55 -7.66 5.99 -9.07
N ASN A 56 -7.62 6.97 -8.17
CA ASN A 56 -6.39 7.70 -7.85
C ASN A 56 -5.41 6.88 -7.03
N TYR A 57 -5.87 5.78 -6.47
CA TYR A 57 -5.05 4.90 -5.65
C TYR A 57 -4.61 3.68 -6.45
N LYS A 58 -3.39 3.27 -6.20
CA LYS A 58 -2.89 1.99 -6.71
C LYS A 58 -3.07 0.95 -5.61
N ARG A 59 -2.98 -0.31 -6.01
CA ARG A 59 -3.19 -1.41 -5.09
C ARG A 59 -2.17 -2.51 -5.29
N THR A 60 -1.90 -3.24 -4.21
CA THR A 60 -1.15 -4.47 -4.28
C THR A 60 -1.66 -5.42 -3.20
N HIS A 61 -1.60 -6.70 -3.48
CA HIS A 61 -2.04 -7.71 -2.51
C HIS A 61 -0.95 -7.96 -1.47
N ILE A 62 -1.39 -8.13 -0.22
CA ILE A 62 -0.51 -8.52 0.88
C ILE A 62 -1.08 -9.83 1.43
N GLY A 63 -0.28 -10.89 1.36
CA GLY A 63 -0.78 -12.21 1.71
C GLY A 63 -1.88 -12.62 0.76
N LYS A 64 -2.85 -13.38 1.27
CA LYS A 64 -3.92 -13.92 0.44
C LYS A 64 -5.18 -13.07 0.44
N SER A 65 -5.40 -12.30 1.50
CA SER A 65 -6.71 -11.70 1.73
C SER A 65 -6.70 -10.20 1.90
N PHE A 66 -5.55 -9.56 1.87
CA PHE A 66 -5.46 -8.13 2.15
C PHE A 66 -4.96 -7.36 0.94
N VAL A 67 -5.35 -6.10 0.86
CA VAL A 67 -4.95 -5.18 -0.20
C VAL A 67 -4.41 -3.91 0.43
N LEU A 68 -3.22 -3.52 -0.01
CA LEU A 68 -2.60 -2.26 0.38
C LEU A 68 -2.92 -1.21 -0.68
N ALA A 69 -3.53 -0.11 -0.26
CA ALA A 69 -3.83 1.00 -1.16
C ALA A 69 -2.82 2.12 -0.93
N PHE A 70 -2.30 2.66 -2.02
CA PHE A 70 -1.32 3.73 -1.96
C PHE A 70 -1.48 4.67 -3.14
N SER A 71 -1.02 5.90 -2.99
CA SER A 71 -1.01 6.88 -4.07
C SER A 71 0.42 7.31 -4.37
N VAL A 72 0.68 7.68 -5.62
CA VAL A 72 2.02 8.03 -6.07
C VAL A 72 2.01 9.47 -6.55
N ASP A 73 2.91 10.27 -6.00
CA ASP A 73 3.14 11.64 -6.44
C ASP A 73 4.47 11.67 -7.18
N ILE A 74 4.39 11.59 -8.50
CA ILE A 74 5.57 11.52 -9.34
C ILE A 74 6.38 12.82 -9.24
N GLN A 75 5.71 13.96 -9.20
CA GLN A 75 6.40 15.24 -9.18
C GLN A 75 7.26 15.41 -7.93
N ASN A 76 6.76 14.97 -6.80
CA ASN A 76 7.45 15.11 -5.53
C ASN A 76 8.20 13.85 -5.12
N ASN A 77 8.19 12.84 -5.96
CA ASN A 77 8.89 11.58 -5.73
C ASN A 77 8.47 10.94 -4.39
N LYS A 78 7.16 10.90 -4.16
CA LYS A 78 6.60 10.50 -2.88
C LYS A 78 5.48 9.49 -3.07
N ILE A 79 5.42 8.51 -2.17
CA ILE A 79 4.33 7.53 -2.13
C ILE A 79 3.65 7.63 -0.78
N VAL A 80 2.33 7.78 -0.80
CA VAL A 80 1.52 7.80 0.42
C VAL A 80 0.81 6.47 0.53
N PHE A 81 1.13 5.71 1.56
CA PHE A 81 0.45 4.44 1.85
C PHE A 81 -0.76 4.75 2.72
N ASP A 82 -1.95 4.46 2.19
CA ASP A 82 -3.18 4.93 2.79
C ASP A 82 -3.77 3.93 3.79
N ARG A 83 -3.98 2.69 3.35
CA ARG A 83 -4.63 1.71 4.22
C ARG A 83 -4.34 0.29 3.77
N LEU A 84 -4.50 -0.62 4.71
CA LEU A 84 -4.50 -2.05 4.46
C LEU A 84 -5.87 -2.58 4.87
N GLU A 85 -6.61 -3.17 3.93
CA GLU A 85 -7.93 -3.67 4.21
C GLU A 85 -8.12 -5.07 3.65
N HIS A 86 -9.08 -5.78 4.20
CA HIS A 86 -9.45 -7.07 3.67
C HIS A 86 -9.96 -6.89 2.24
N HIS A 87 -9.62 -7.83 1.39
CA HIS A 87 -9.95 -7.80 -0.04
C HIS A 87 -11.43 -7.50 -0.28
N ASP A 88 -12.31 -8.11 0.50
CA ASP A 88 -13.74 -7.96 0.32
C ASP A 88 -14.20 -6.52 0.55
N LYS A 89 -13.57 -5.82 1.50
CA LYS A 89 -13.95 -4.44 1.78
C LYS A 89 -13.51 -3.48 0.68
N VAL A 90 -12.36 -3.76 0.08
CA VAL A 90 -11.80 -2.86 -0.93
C VAL A 90 -12.61 -2.90 -2.22
N TYR A 91 -13.06 -4.08 -2.62
CA TYR A 91 -13.75 -4.25 -3.91
C TYR A 91 -15.26 -4.28 -3.82
N LYS A 92 -15.80 -4.24 -2.63
CA LYS A 92 -17.24 -4.26 -2.44
C LYS A 92 -17.80 -2.85 -2.57
N ARG A 93 -18.87 -2.72 -3.34
CA ARG A 93 -19.56 -1.44 -3.53
C ARG A 93 -20.92 -1.48 -2.91
#